data_b071743e50ee34df1fc63914e50f38d7
#
_entry.id   b071743e50ee34df1fc63914e50f38d7
#
_cell.length_a   1.000
_cell.length_b   1.000
_cell.length_c   1.000
_cell.angle_alpha   90.00
_cell.angle_beta   90.00
_cell.angle_gamma   90.00
#
_symmetry.space_group_name_H-M   'P 1'
#
loop_
_entity.id
_entity.type
_entity.pdbx_description
1 polymer ?
#
loop_
_entity_poly.entity_id
_entity_poly.type
_entity_poly.pdbx_seq_one_letter_code
_entity_poly.pdbx_strand_id
1 'polypeptide(L)'
;DAPAVRPMFAALVATSDLFKASVEDLDWLYPGRSYQDVAHEWLEQGAALVAVTLGGDGAWACTRRQQTTVAPCPVVVADTIGAGDAFTAGLLCALAEADLLGAGHRADLRAIDDPTLTRVLAFAARVAALTCTRPGADPPTRSETHQARRQSGVT
;
A
#
# COMPACT_ATOMS: atom_id res chain seq x y z
N ASP A 1 6.37 23.49 1.96
CA ASP A 1 5.35 23.83 2.95
C ASP A 1 4.10 22.97 2.72
N ALA A 2 3.73 22.12 3.70
CA ALA A 2 2.64 21.17 3.59
C ALA A 2 1.28 21.82 3.22
N PRO A 3 0.84 22.94 3.84
CA PRO A 3 -0.38 23.62 3.45
C PRO A 3 -0.45 24.03 1.99
N ALA A 4 0.66 24.42 1.38
CA ALA A 4 0.71 24.88 -0.01
C ALA A 4 0.51 23.73 -1.02
N VAL A 5 0.89 22.50 -0.67
CA VAL A 5 0.76 21.34 -1.58
C VAL A 5 -0.53 20.54 -1.40
N ARG A 6 -1.27 20.71 -0.30
CA ARG A 6 -2.54 20.01 -0.04
C ARG A 6 -3.57 20.12 -1.17
N PRO A 7 -3.80 21.31 -1.79
CA PRO A 7 -4.75 21.41 -2.91
C PRO A 7 -4.35 20.57 -4.11
N MET A 8 -3.03 20.46 -4.37
CA MET A 8 -2.52 19.60 -5.44
C MET A 8 -2.76 18.11 -5.12
N PHE A 9 -2.51 17.68 -3.87
CA PHE A 9 -2.79 16.33 -3.43
C PHE A 9 -4.27 15.99 -3.54
N ALA A 10 -5.17 16.88 -3.11
CA ALA A 10 -6.61 16.70 -3.24
C ALA A 10 -7.03 16.51 -4.71
N ALA A 11 -6.46 17.27 -5.64
CA ALA A 11 -6.72 17.13 -7.08
C ALA A 11 -6.21 15.78 -7.62
N LEU A 12 -5.03 15.32 -7.19
CA LEU A 12 -4.49 14.02 -7.55
C LEU A 12 -5.36 12.88 -7.03
N VAL A 13 -5.77 12.94 -5.76
CA VAL A 13 -6.67 11.95 -5.15
C VAL A 13 -7.99 11.85 -5.90
N ALA A 14 -8.60 12.98 -6.25
CA ALA A 14 -9.88 13.02 -6.97
C ALA A 14 -9.82 12.35 -8.35
N THR A 15 -8.62 12.26 -8.96
CA THR A 15 -8.38 11.66 -10.28
C THR A 15 -7.76 10.27 -10.23
N SER A 16 -7.45 9.78 -9.03
CA SER A 16 -6.78 8.49 -8.82
C SER A 16 -7.75 7.42 -8.33
N ASP A 17 -7.59 6.18 -8.80
CA ASP A 17 -8.33 5.03 -8.29
C ASP A 17 -7.64 4.41 -7.07
N LEU A 18 -6.32 4.38 -7.08
CA LEU A 18 -5.48 3.88 -6.02
C LEU A 18 -4.57 5.01 -5.51
N PHE A 19 -4.56 5.23 -4.21
CA PHE A 19 -3.63 6.16 -3.58
C PHE A 19 -2.81 5.47 -2.49
N LYS A 20 -1.49 5.68 -2.52
CA LYS A 20 -0.57 5.13 -1.50
C LYS A 20 0.20 6.28 -0.85
N ALA A 21 0.30 6.24 0.48
CA ALA A 21 1.15 7.12 1.26
C ALA A 21 1.85 6.33 2.39
N SER A 22 2.89 6.90 2.97
CA SER A 22 3.41 6.44 4.26
C SER A 22 2.75 7.21 5.40
N VAL A 23 2.79 6.66 6.61
CA VAL A 23 2.30 7.37 7.81
C VAL A 23 3.09 8.67 8.00
N GLU A 24 4.38 8.67 7.73
CA GLU A 24 5.24 9.86 7.82
C GLU A 24 4.84 10.95 6.80
N ASP A 25 4.47 10.56 5.57
CA ASP A 25 3.95 11.49 4.55
C ASP A 25 2.66 12.15 5.04
N LEU A 26 1.77 11.35 5.66
CA LEU A 26 0.49 11.85 6.17
C LEU A 26 0.66 12.74 7.39
N ASP A 27 1.57 12.41 8.31
CA ASP A 27 1.90 13.25 9.45
C ASP A 27 2.48 14.60 9.01
N TRP A 28 3.29 14.61 7.95
CA TRP A 28 3.81 15.83 7.36
C TRP A 28 2.73 16.65 6.66
N LEU A 29 1.88 16.00 5.85
CA LEU A 29 0.80 16.66 5.10
C LEU A 29 -0.31 17.17 6.02
N TYR A 30 -0.69 16.41 7.04
CA TYR A 30 -1.85 16.62 7.90
C TYR A 30 -1.49 16.44 9.38
N PRO A 31 -0.58 17.28 9.94
CA PRO A 31 -0.11 17.10 11.30
C PRO A 31 -1.26 17.08 12.30
N GLY A 32 -1.22 16.09 13.20
CA GLY A 32 -2.22 15.91 14.25
C GLY A 32 -3.52 15.22 13.83
N ARG A 33 -3.61 14.75 12.58
CA ARG A 33 -4.73 13.90 12.11
C ARG A 33 -4.31 12.43 12.08
N SER A 34 -5.24 11.53 12.34
CA SER A 34 -4.97 10.10 12.12
C SER A 34 -4.89 9.79 10.63
N TYR A 35 -4.03 8.84 10.26
CA TYR A 35 -3.93 8.40 8.87
C TYR A 35 -5.24 7.78 8.37
N GLN A 36 -6.02 7.17 9.28
CA GLN A 36 -7.35 6.63 8.95
C GLN A 36 -8.32 7.72 8.53
N ASP A 37 -8.39 8.83 9.28
CA ASP A 37 -9.28 9.95 8.97
C ASP A 37 -8.92 10.57 7.61
N VAL A 38 -7.63 10.76 7.34
CA VAL A 38 -7.15 11.30 6.06
C VAL A 38 -7.49 10.34 4.91
N ALA A 39 -7.27 9.04 5.09
CA ALA A 39 -7.57 8.05 4.08
C ALA A 39 -9.07 7.96 3.78
N HIS A 40 -9.94 8.04 4.79
CA HIS A 40 -11.39 8.08 4.58
C HIS A 40 -11.82 9.33 3.80
N GLU A 41 -11.25 10.50 4.13
CA GLU A 41 -11.49 11.73 3.35
C GLU A 41 -11.07 11.55 1.89
N TRP A 42 -9.94 10.91 1.62
CA TRP A 42 -9.49 10.63 0.26
C TRP A 42 -10.42 9.68 -0.51
N LEU A 43 -11.01 8.69 0.17
CA LEU A 43 -12.06 7.86 -0.43
C LEU A 43 -13.31 8.68 -0.78
N GLU A 44 -13.68 9.66 0.06
CA GLU A 44 -14.80 10.57 -0.24
C GLU A 44 -14.49 11.50 -1.42
N GLN A 45 -13.24 11.92 -1.57
CA GLN A 45 -12.78 12.73 -2.69
C GLN A 45 -12.70 11.96 -4.02
N GLY A 46 -12.72 10.63 -4.00
CA GLY A 46 -12.81 9.85 -5.24
C GLY A 46 -11.96 8.60 -5.33
N ALA A 47 -10.94 8.43 -4.51
CA ALA A 47 -10.14 7.20 -4.50
C ALA A 47 -11.03 5.96 -4.31
N ALA A 48 -10.68 4.86 -4.94
CA ALA A 48 -11.35 3.57 -4.76
C ALA A 48 -10.70 2.75 -3.64
N LEU A 49 -9.39 2.85 -3.53
CA LEU A 49 -8.57 2.15 -2.54
C LEU A 49 -7.46 3.10 -2.05
N VAL A 50 -7.29 3.19 -0.74
CA VAL A 50 -6.14 3.88 -0.11
C VAL A 50 -5.33 2.87 0.68
N ALA A 51 -4.01 2.88 0.49
CA ALA A 51 -3.06 2.06 1.23
C ALA A 51 -2.05 2.95 1.98
N VAL A 52 -1.78 2.62 3.23
CA VAL A 52 -0.82 3.36 4.07
C VAL A 52 0.23 2.38 4.60
N THR A 53 1.50 2.68 4.32
CA THR A 53 2.63 1.96 4.92
C THR A 53 2.93 2.51 6.31
N LEU A 54 3.12 1.63 7.29
CA LEU A 54 3.33 1.93 8.70
C LEU A 54 4.78 1.63 9.13
N GLY A 55 5.72 1.67 8.20
CA GLY A 55 7.12 1.33 8.47
C GLY A 55 7.28 -0.07 9.05
N GLY A 56 7.89 -0.18 10.22
CA GLY A 56 8.09 -1.44 10.93
C GLY A 56 6.81 -2.07 11.49
N ASP A 57 5.67 -1.38 11.46
CA ASP A 57 4.37 -1.85 11.97
C ASP A 57 3.49 -2.47 10.87
N GLY A 58 4.02 -2.58 9.65
CA GLY A 58 3.33 -3.23 8.54
C GLY A 58 2.60 -2.28 7.62
N ALA A 59 1.36 -2.58 7.26
CA ALA A 59 0.57 -1.75 6.35
C ALA A 59 -0.92 -1.84 6.66
N TRP A 60 -1.64 -0.78 6.33
CA TRP A 60 -3.08 -0.67 6.43
C TRP A 60 -3.67 -0.24 5.08
N ALA A 61 -4.87 -0.69 4.78
CA ALA A 61 -5.59 -0.24 3.59
C ALA A 61 -7.10 -0.16 3.85
N CYS A 62 -7.78 0.72 3.11
CA CYS A 62 -9.23 0.86 3.18
C CYS A 62 -9.87 1.14 1.82
N THR A 63 -11.10 0.69 1.71
CA THR A 63 -12.11 1.14 0.73
C THR A 63 -13.27 1.77 1.51
N ARG A 64 -14.30 2.26 0.84
CA ARG A 64 -15.53 2.74 1.52
C ARG A 64 -16.29 1.64 2.28
N ARG A 65 -16.01 0.37 2.02
CA ARG A 65 -16.76 -0.77 2.58
C ARG A 65 -16.02 -1.47 3.70
N GLN A 66 -14.69 -1.43 3.67
CA GLN A 66 -13.87 -2.23 4.58
C GLN A 66 -12.48 -1.65 4.74
N GLN A 67 -11.80 -2.10 5.76
CA GLN A 67 -10.39 -1.82 6.03
C GLN A 67 -9.71 -3.07 6.56
N THR A 68 -8.43 -3.18 6.30
CA THR A 68 -7.60 -4.28 6.80
C THR A 68 -6.22 -3.79 7.21
N THR A 69 -5.60 -4.50 8.13
CA THR A 69 -4.21 -4.29 8.55
C THR A 69 -3.45 -5.58 8.37
N VAL A 70 -2.23 -5.48 7.87
CA VAL A 70 -1.31 -6.62 7.80
C VAL A 70 -0.09 -6.34 8.66
N ALA A 71 0.30 -7.35 9.43
CA ALA A 71 1.49 -7.29 10.26
C ALA A 71 2.76 -7.14 9.39
N PRO A 72 3.84 -6.58 9.93
CA PRO A 72 5.12 -6.49 9.23
C PRO A 72 5.65 -7.89 8.92
N CYS A 73 6.29 -8.03 7.75
CA CYS A 73 7.03 -9.25 7.45
C CYS A 73 8.37 -9.19 8.19
N PRO A 74 8.67 -10.16 9.09
CA PRO A 74 9.88 -10.11 9.87
C PRO A 74 11.11 -10.37 8.97
N VAL A 75 12.01 -9.39 8.91
CA VAL A 75 13.25 -9.45 8.13
C VAL A 75 14.38 -8.75 8.89
N VAL A 76 15.63 -9.09 8.57
CA VAL A 76 16.78 -8.31 9.00
C VAL A 76 16.97 -7.16 8.02
N VAL A 77 16.74 -5.94 8.49
CA VAL A 77 16.83 -4.73 7.66
C VAL A 77 18.29 -4.37 7.41
N ALA A 78 18.69 -4.30 6.15
CA ALA A 78 19.97 -3.78 5.71
C ALA A 78 19.86 -2.32 5.23
N ASP A 79 18.78 -1.98 4.52
CA ASP A 79 18.51 -0.64 4.00
C ASP A 79 17.00 -0.48 3.78
N THR A 80 16.47 0.75 3.85
CA THR A 80 15.05 1.04 3.60
C THR A 80 14.81 1.78 2.28
N ILE A 81 15.88 2.06 1.51
CA ILE A 81 15.78 2.75 0.24
C ILE A 81 14.97 1.92 -0.75
N GLY A 82 13.97 2.55 -1.38
CA GLY A 82 13.10 1.90 -2.36
C GLY A 82 12.00 1.02 -1.79
N ALA A 83 11.88 0.87 -0.45
CA ALA A 83 10.82 0.06 0.16
C ALA A 83 9.41 0.54 -0.21
N GLY A 84 9.19 1.85 -0.24
CA GLY A 84 7.91 2.45 -0.63
C GLY A 84 7.55 2.18 -2.09
N ASP A 85 8.53 2.27 -3.00
CA ASP A 85 8.36 1.97 -4.43
C ASP A 85 8.10 0.48 -4.65
N ALA A 86 8.85 -0.37 -3.95
CA ALA A 86 8.68 -1.82 -3.96
C ALA A 86 7.30 -2.24 -3.43
N PHE A 87 6.81 -1.58 -2.36
CA PHE A 87 5.45 -1.77 -1.87
C PHE A 87 4.42 -1.43 -2.95
N THR A 88 4.56 -0.27 -3.60
CA THR A 88 3.64 0.17 -4.66
C THR A 88 3.65 -0.81 -5.84
N ALA A 89 4.82 -1.25 -6.28
CA ALA A 89 4.95 -2.25 -7.34
C ALA A 89 4.30 -3.58 -6.94
N GLY A 90 4.53 -4.06 -5.71
CA GLY A 90 3.90 -5.26 -5.17
C GLY A 90 2.37 -5.15 -5.12
N LEU A 91 1.87 -3.99 -4.67
CA LEU A 91 0.44 -3.72 -4.61
C LEU A 91 -0.20 -3.78 -6.01
N LEU A 92 0.39 -3.12 -6.98
CA LEU A 92 -0.07 -3.14 -8.37
C LEU A 92 -0.01 -4.54 -8.98
N CYS A 93 1.08 -5.30 -8.77
CA CYS A 93 1.19 -6.68 -9.23
C CYS A 93 0.09 -7.57 -8.66
N ALA A 94 -0.17 -7.49 -7.36
CA ALA A 94 -1.20 -8.30 -6.72
C ALA A 94 -2.62 -7.93 -7.15
N LEU A 95 -2.90 -6.65 -7.36
CA LEU A 95 -4.17 -6.17 -7.91
C LEU A 95 -4.36 -6.63 -9.37
N ALA A 96 -3.30 -6.60 -10.18
CA ALA A 96 -3.33 -7.12 -11.54
C ALA A 96 -3.62 -8.63 -11.58
N GLU A 97 -3.01 -9.42 -10.69
CA GLU A 97 -3.27 -10.86 -10.56
C GLU A 97 -4.71 -11.18 -10.12
N ALA A 98 -5.34 -10.24 -9.40
CA ALA A 98 -6.73 -10.33 -8.97
C ALA A 98 -7.72 -9.76 -10.00
N ASP A 99 -7.25 -9.33 -11.18
CA ASP A 99 -8.04 -8.69 -12.24
C ASP A 99 -8.79 -7.42 -11.76
N LEU A 100 -8.10 -6.62 -10.93
CA LEU A 100 -8.66 -5.40 -10.31
C LEU A 100 -8.06 -4.10 -10.86
N LEU A 101 -7.25 -4.18 -11.93
CA LEU A 101 -6.65 -3.01 -12.58
C LEU A 101 -7.26 -2.77 -13.97
N GLY A 102 -7.33 -1.49 -14.33
CA GLY A 102 -7.83 -1.04 -15.61
C GLY A 102 -9.09 -0.20 -15.49
N ALA A 103 -9.39 0.60 -16.51
CA ALA A 103 -10.48 1.58 -16.48
C ALA A 103 -11.88 0.97 -16.24
N GLY A 104 -12.08 -0.30 -16.62
CA GLY A 104 -13.33 -1.03 -16.40
C GLY A 104 -13.50 -1.58 -14.97
N HIS A 105 -12.42 -1.68 -14.18
CA HIS A 105 -12.40 -2.40 -12.89
C HIS A 105 -12.50 -1.48 -11.66
N ARG A 106 -12.76 -0.19 -11.84
CA ARG A 106 -12.90 0.75 -10.72
C ARG A 106 -14.01 0.34 -9.73
N ALA A 107 -15.12 -0.19 -10.23
CA ALA A 107 -16.22 -0.66 -9.39
C ALA A 107 -15.83 -1.91 -8.60
N ASP A 108 -15.09 -2.83 -9.23
CA ASP A 108 -14.60 -4.05 -8.62
C ASP A 108 -13.55 -3.74 -7.55
N LEU A 109 -12.65 -2.78 -7.81
CA LEU A 109 -11.68 -2.31 -6.83
C LEU A 109 -12.35 -1.70 -5.59
N ARG A 110 -13.44 -0.94 -5.78
CA ARG A 110 -14.24 -0.40 -4.67
C ARG A 110 -14.98 -1.48 -3.88
N ALA A 111 -15.27 -2.59 -4.52
CA ALA A 111 -16.01 -3.72 -3.97
C ALA A 111 -15.13 -4.90 -3.56
N ILE A 112 -13.80 -4.72 -3.60
CA ILE A 112 -12.84 -5.76 -3.22
C ILE A 112 -13.21 -6.35 -1.86
N ASP A 113 -13.23 -7.68 -1.75
CA ASP A 113 -13.55 -8.36 -0.49
C ASP A 113 -12.36 -8.35 0.49
N ASP A 114 -12.64 -8.55 1.76
CA ASP A 114 -11.62 -8.51 2.82
C ASP A 114 -10.51 -9.54 2.64
N PRO A 115 -10.77 -10.82 2.31
CA PRO A 115 -9.71 -11.79 2.03
C PRO A 115 -8.79 -11.39 0.88
N THR A 116 -9.35 -10.83 -0.20
CA THR A 116 -8.57 -10.37 -1.35
C THR A 116 -7.76 -9.13 -1.01
N LEU A 117 -8.35 -8.15 -0.32
CA LEU A 117 -7.64 -6.95 0.12
C LEU A 117 -6.47 -7.29 1.06
N THR A 118 -6.71 -8.18 2.03
CA THR A 118 -5.67 -8.65 2.96
C THR A 118 -4.54 -9.36 2.22
N ARG A 119 -4.86 -10.23 1.27
CA ARG A 119 -3.86 -10.95 0.45
C ARG A 119 -3.01 -9.99 -0.40
N VAL A 120 -3.65 -9.03 -1.05
CA VAL A 120 -2.99 -8.01 -1.87
C VAL A 120 -2.05 -7.17 -1.01
N LEU A 121 -2.53 -6.68 0.13
CA LEU A 121 -1.75 -5.86 1.04
C LEU A 121 -0.56 -6.63 1.64
N ALA A 122 -0.76 -7.88 2.06
CA ALA A 122 0.28 -8.74 2.60
C ALA A 122 1.37 -9.05 1.56
N PHE A 123 0.99 -9.22 0.28
CA PHE A 123 1.96 -9.38 -0.80
C PHE A 123 2.81 -8.13 -0.97
N ALA A 124 2.19 -6.95 -1.03
CA ALA A 124 2.90 -5.66 -1.14
C ALA A 124 3.87 -5.43 0.04
N ALA A 125 3.43 -5.69 1.27
CA ALA A 125 4.25 -5.57 2.47
C ALA A 125 5.46 -6.52 2.42
N ARG A 126 5.28 -7.74 1.91
CA ARG A 126 6.37 -8.71 1.74
C ARG A 126 7.39 -8.25 0.70
N VAL A 127 6.94 -7.72 -0.45
CA VAL A 127 7.84 -7.19 -1.49
C VAL A 127 8.70 -6.06 -0.91
N ALA A 128 8.09 -5.13 -0.18
CA ALA A 128 8.80 -4.06 0.52
C ALA A 128 9.81 -4.60 1.56
N ALA A 129 9.40 -5.55 2.39
CA ALA A 129 10.27 -6.14 3.42
C ALA A 129 11.49 -6.85 2.81
N LEU A 130 11.30 -7.62 1.73
CA LEU A 130 12.40 -8.29 1.01
C LEU A 130 13.35 -7.27 0.37
N THR A 131 12.86 -6.14 -0.13
CA THR A 131 13.70 -5.03 -0.61
C THR A 131 14.60 -4.52 0.52
N CYS A 132 14.06 -4.38 1.72
CA CYS A 132 14.83 -3.91 2.87
C CYS A 132 15.94 -4.87 3.33
N THR A 133 15.98 -6.12 2.87
CA THR A 133 17.07 -7.06 3.21
C THR A 133 18.35 -6.84 2.42
N ARG A 134 18.36 -5.92 1.46
CA ARG A 134 19.45 -5.67 0.52
C ARG A 134 19.88 -4.20 0.57
N PRO A 135 21.16 -3.89 0.33
CA PRO A 135 21.59 -2.50 0.18
C PRO A 135 21.00 -1.86 -1.08
N GLY A 136 20.51 -0.63 -0.97
CA GLY A 136 19.93 0.14 -2.06
C GLY A 136 18.55 -0.34 -2.51
N ALA A 137 18.02 0.27 -3.57
CA ALA A 137 16.71 -0.05 -4.14
C ALA A 137 16.77 -1.30 -5.03
N ASP A 138 16.94 -2.48 -4.45
CA ASP A 138 16.99 -3.78 -5.14
C ASP A 138 15.76 -4.64 -4.81
N PRO A 139 14.62 -4.46 -5.49
CA PRO A 139 13.40 -5.21 -5.22
C PRO A 139 13.55 -6.69 -5.62
N PRO A 140 12.85 -7.60 -4.90
CA PRO A 140 12.90 -9.02 -5.23
C PRO A 140 12.24 -9.31 -6.56
N THR A 141 12.75 -10.30 -7.26
CA THR A 141 12.08 -10.88 -8.41
C THR A 141 10.81 -11.63 -7.98
N ARG A 142 9.93 -11.91 -8.95
CA ARG A 142 8.70 -12.68 -8.70
C ARG A 142 9.00 -14.07 -8.11
N SER A 143 10.04 -14.74 -8.59
CA SER A 143 10.46 -16.05 -8.07
C SER A 143 10.90 -15.98 -6.60
N GLU A 144 11.67 -14.99 -6.21
CA GLU A 144 12.11 -14.78 -4.82
C GLU A 144 10.93 -14.50 -3.90
N THR A 145 9.97 -13.69 -4.35
CA THR A 145 8.76 -13.39 -3.57
C THR A 145 7.91 -14.64 -3.32
N HIS A 146 7.81 -15.54 -4.31
CA HIS A 146 7.10 -16.81 -4.18
C HIS A 146 7.83 -17.82 -3.28
N GLN A 147 9.17 -17.86 -3.32
CA GLN A 147 9.98 -18.72 -2.44
C GLN A 147 9.84 -18.30 -0.98
N ALA A 148 9.93 -17.00 -0.69
CA ALA A 148 9.76 -16.46 0.65
C ALA A 148 8.37 -16.79 1.24
N ARG A 149 7.31 -16.84 0.41
CA ARG A 149 5.97 -17.26 0.84
C ARG A 149 5.94 -18.70 1.34
N ARG A 150 6.65 -19.62 0.68
CA ARG A 150 6.70 -21.05 1.05
C ARG A 150 7.44 -21.29 2.35
N GLN A 151 8.46 -20.49 2.63
CA GLN A 151 9.28 -20.60 3.85
C GLN A 151 8.55 -20.03 5.09
N SER A 152 7.64 -19.07 4.92
CA SER A 152 6.89 -18.44 6.01
C SER A 152 5.68 -19.25 6.49
N GLY A 153 5.39 -20.43 5.93
CA GLY A 153 4.36 -21.37 6.40
C GLY A 153 2.91 -20.84 6.32
N VAL A 154 2.65 -19.74 5.63
CA VAL A 154 1.32 -19.20 5.43
C VAL A 154 0.73 -19.82 4.17
N THR A 155 -0.09 -20.85 4.38
CA THR A 155 -0.99 -21.42 3.35
C THR A 155 -2.17 -20.50 3.10
#